data_360a49700cec19af4361aa9329181116
#
_entry.id   360a49700cec19af4361aa9329181116
#
_cell.length_a   1.000
_cell.length_b   1.000
_cell.length_c   1.000
_cell.angle_alpha   90.00
_cell.angle_beta   90.00
_cell.angle_gamma   90.00
#
_symmetry.space_group_name_H-M   'P 1'
#
loop_
_entity.id
_entity.type
_entity.pdbx_description
1 polymer ?
#
loop_
_entity_poly.entity_id
_entity_poly.type
_entity_poly.pdbx_seq_one_letter_code
_entity_poly.pdbx_strand_id
1 'polypeptide(L)'
;NKVITTKDWFANKIANELGKNITMCYVFAILKETEKAVYAMLNVGCYQHKTMWIPKSVLVEEDVPDDSNHKVIYTDDYDRAVELFKDHWSDYV
;
A
#
# COMPACT_ATOMS: atom_id res chain seq x y z
N ASN A 1 2.00 -14.25 7.39
CA ASN A 1 2.05 -13.10 6.49
C ASN A 1 1.69 -11.83 7.23
N LYS A 2 2.24 -10.72 6.80
CA LYS A 2 1.96 -9.42 7.40
C LYS A 2 1.31 -8.50 6.39
N VAL A 3 0.33 -7.73 6.85
CA VAL A 3 -0.24 -6.62 6.12
C VAL A 3 0.22 -5.34 6.79
N ILE A 4 0.63 -4.37 6.00
CA ILE A 4 1.02 -3.06 6.50
C ILE A 4 -0.03 -2.06 6.05
N THR A 5 -0.70 -1.44 7.01
CA THR A 5 -1.70 -0.42 6.76
C THR A 5 -1.22 0.91 7.34
N THR A 6 -2.01 1.96 7.20
CA THR A 6 -1.70 3.25 7.77
C THR A 6 -2.71 3.59 8.87
N LYS A 7 -2.30 4.48 9.78
CA LYS A 7 -3.22 4.99 10.80
C LYS A 7 -4.39 5.74 10.13
N ASP A 8 -5.54 5.73 10.79
CA ASP A 8 -6.78 6.27 10.22
C ASP A 8 -6.66 7.73 9.78
N TRP A 9 -6.00 8.56 10.59
CA TRP A 9 -5.85 9.97 10.24
C TRP A 9 -5.05 10.17 8.95
N PHE A 10 -4.05 9.29 8.71
CA PHE A 10 -3.23 9.35 7.51
C PHE A 10 -4.04 8.88 6.29
N ALA A 11 -4.81 7.80 6.44
CA ALA A 11 -5.70 7.32 5.38
C ALA A 11 -6.73 8.39 5.01
N ASN A 12 -7.31 9.07 5.99
CA ASN A 12 -8.26 10.16 5.75
C ASN A 12 -7.61 11.32 5.00
N LYS A 13 -6.36 11.64 5.33
CA LYS A 13 -5.61 12.69 4.63
C LYS A 13 -5.45 12.35 3.15
N ILE A 14 -5.10 11.10 2.85
CA ILE A 14 -4.96 10.64 1.47
C ILE A 14 -6.31 10.70 0.75
N ALA A 15 -7.39 10.27 1.40
CA ALA A 15 -8.73 10.33 0.84
C ALA A 15 -9.11 11.76 0.46
N ASN A 16 -8.81 12.71 1.32
CA ASN A 16 -9.09 14.13 1.06
C ASN A 16 -8.28 14.66 -0.13
N GLU A 17 -7.00 14.26 -0.23
CA GLU A 17 -6.15 14.67 -1.34
C GLU A 17 -6.65 14.13 -2.68
N LEU A 18 -7.15 12.90 -2.70
CA LEU A 18 -7.66 12.27 -3.91
C LEU A 18 -9.09 12.69 -4.23
N GLY A 19 -9.80 13.32 -3.28
CA GLY A 19 -11.18 13.74 -3.48
C GLY A 19 -12.16 12.59 -3.65
N LYS A 20 -11.83 11.40 -3.10
CA LYS A 20 -12.63 10.19 -3.24
C LYS A 20 -12.78 9.48 -1.90
N ASN A 21 -13.86 8.71 -1.78
CA ASN A 21 -14.00 7.79 -0.67
C ASN A 21 -13.05 6.61 -0.90
N ILE A 22 -12.05 6.49 -0.03
CA ILE A 22 -11.11 5.37 -0.07
C ILE A 22 -11.72 4.25 0.77
N THR A 23 -11.89 3.08 0.15
CA THR A 23 -12.46 1.91 0.82
C THR A 23 -11.39 1.07 1.49
N MET A 24 -10.13 1.23 1.11
CA MET A 24 -9.00 0.55 1.71
C MET A 24 -7.73 1.37 1.50
N CYS A 25 -6.80 1.24 2.41
CA CYS A 25 -5.49 1.87 2.28
C CYS A 25 -4.47 0.94 2.95
N TYR A 26 -3.70 0.21 2.15
CA TYR A 26 -2.63 -0.63 2.66
C TYR A 26 -1.42 -0.54 1.75
N VAL A 27 -0.25 -0.86 2.32
CA VAL A 27 1.00 -0.85 1.57
C VAL A 27 1.04 -2.07 0.67
N PHE A 28 1.05 -1.84 -0.63
CA PHE A 28 1.18 -2.91 -1.61
C PHE A 28 2.64 -3.27 -1.87
N ALA A 29 3.49 -2.26 -2.02
CA ALA A 29 4.90 -2.47 -2.30
C ALA A 29 5.76 -1.41 -1.62
N ILE A 30 6.96 -1.79 -1.19
CA ILE A 30 7.95 -0.87 -0.65
C ILE A 30 9.09 -0.78 -1.68
N LEU A 31 9.30 0.43 -2.20
CA LEU A 31 10.28 0.68 -3.27
C LEU A 31 11.62 1.15 -2.71
N LYS A 32 11.60 1.94 -1.65
CA LYS A 32 12.79 2.44 -0.98
C LYS A 32 12.51 2.53 0.51
N GLU A 33 13.56 2.48 1.28
CA GLU A 33 13.44 2.57 2.73
C GLU A 33 14.60 3.36 3.32
N THR A 34 14.28 4.25 4.26
CA THR A 34 15.26 4.93 5.10
C THR A 34 15.01 4.55 6.55
N GLU A 35 15.80 5.08 7.47
CA GLU A 35 15.65 4.80 8.90
C GLU A 35 14.25 5.21 9.42
N LYS A 36 13.69 6.31 8.90
CA LYS A 36 12.46 6.91 9.43
C LYS A 36 11.25 6.83 8.50
N ALA A 37 11.45 6.48 7.23
CA ALA A 37 10.38 6.53 6.24
C ALA A 37 10.55 5.43 5.19
N VAL A 38 9.46 5.14 4.50
CA VAL A 38 9.48 4.24 3.34
C VAL A 38 8.86 4.96 2.14
N TYR A 39 9.42 4.70 0.95
CA TYR A 39 8.81 5.11 -0.31
C TYR A 39 7.98 3.93 -0.80
N ALA A 40 6.67 4.03 -0.66
CA ALA A 40 5.77 2.89 -0.82
C ALA A 40 4.63 3.18 -1.77
N MET A 41 4.18 2.12 -2.43
CA MET A 41 2.97 2.15 -3.25
C MET A 41 1.82 1.68 -2.40
N LEU A 42 0.83 2.56 -2.20
CA LEU A 42 -0.38 2.25 -1.45
C LEU A 42 -1.47 1.79 -2.40
N ASN A 43 -2.17 0.73 -2.01
CA ASN A 43 -3.41 0.33 -2.67
C ASN A 43 -4.56 1.12 -2.02
N VAL A 44 -5.20 1.98 -2.79
CA VAL A 44 -6.30 2.80 -2.30
C VAL A 44 -7.65 2.36 -2.84
N GLY A 45 -7.71 1.17 -3.44
CA GLY A 45 -8.94 0.57 -3.94
C GLY A 45 -9.26 0.92 -5.38
N CYS A 46 -10.21 0.19 -5.98
CA CYS A 46 -10.73 0.47 -7.32
C CYS A 46 -9.65 0.62 -8.41
N TYR A 47 -8.67 -0.29 -8.42
CA TYR A 47 -7.56 -0.28 -9.38
C TYR A 47 -6.66 0.96 -9.26
N GLN A 48 -6.70 1.66 -8.12
CA GLN A 48 -5.90 2.85 -7.92
C GLN A 48 -4.79 2.62 -6.93
N HIS A 49 -3.64 3.21 -7.22
CA HIS A 49 -2.51 3.22 -6.30
C HIS A 49 -1.95 4.62 -6.18
N LYS A 50 -1.29 4.89 -5.06
CA LYS A 50 -0.59 6.13 -4.83
C LYS A 50 0.78 5.80 -4.26
N THR A 51 1.83 6.34 -4.85
CA THR A 51 3.21 6.12 -4.41
C THR A 51 3.72 7.39 -3.74
N MET A 52 4.21 7.26 -2.51
CA MET A 52 4.68 8.41 -1.74
C MET A 52 5.60 7.98 -0.61
N TRP A 53 6.33 8.94 -0.06
CA TRP A 53 7.10 8.74 1.16
C TRP A 53 6.15 8.74 2.37
N ILE A 54 6.28 7.73 3.21
CA ILE A 54 5.41 7.52 4.37
C ILE A 54 6.30 7.39 5.60
N PRO A 55 6.10 8.24 6.63
CA PRO A 55 6.81 8.07 7.88
C PRO A 55 6.50 6.70 8.51
N LYS A 56 7.51 6.00 8.99
CA LYS A 56 7.30 4.68 9.63
C LYS A 56 6.37 4.77 10.83
N SER A 57 6.30 5.93 11.47
CA SER A 57 5.43 6.14 12.65
C SER A 57 3.94 6.05 12.33
N VAL A 58 3.54 6.19 11.07
CA VAL A 58 2.12 6.08 10.69
C VAL A 58 1.77 4.70 10.14
N LEU A 59 2.73 3.80 10.05
CA LEU A 59 2.50 2.44 9.57
C LEU A 59 2.00 1.55 10.72
N VAL A 60 1.06 0.67 10.38
CA VAL A 60 0.52 -0.32 11.31
C VAL A 60 0.71 -1.70 10.68
N GLU A 61 1.44 -2.58 11.36
CA GLU A 61 1.63 -3.96 10.91
C GLU A 61 0.61 -4.87 11.58
N GLU A 62 -0.02 -5.74 10.80
CA GLU A 62 -0.97 -6.73 11.30
C GLU A 62 -0.62 -8.10 10.74
N ASP A 63 -0.72 -9.13 11.57
CA ASP A 63 -0.57 -10.50 11.13
C ASP A 63 -1.87 -10.98 10.49
N VAL A 64 -1.75 -11.64 9.34
CA VAL A 64 -2.89 -12.19 8.61
C VAL A 64 -2.65 -13.67 8.34
N PRO A 65 -3.72 -14.46 8.07
CA PRO A 65 -3.55 -15.87 7.72
C PRO A 65 -2.63 -16.06 6.51
N ASP A 66 -1.94 -17.20 6.48
CA ASP A 66 -0.98 -17.50 5.41
C ASP A 66 -1.63 -17.59 4.02
N ASP A 67 -2.92 -17.83 3.96
CA ASP A 67 -3.67 -17.89 2.70
C ASP A 67 -4.15 -16.51 2.23
N SER A 68 -3.82 -15.45 2.96
CA SER A 68 -4.16 -14.09 2.57
C SER A 68 -3.35 -13.66 1.34
N ASN A 69 -4.02 -12.95 0.42
CA ASN A 69 -3.35 -12.37 -0.75
C ASN A 69 -2.67 -11.03 -0.46
N HIS A 70 -2.68 -10.59 0.79
CA HIS A 70 -2.14 -9.29 1.18
C HIS A 70 -0.68 -9.41 1.61
N LYS A 71 0.21 -9.58 0.65
CA LYS A 71 1.65 -9.61 0.91
C LYS A 71 2.28 -8.29 0.50
N VAL A 72 3.16 -7.76 1.34
CA VAL A 72 3.96 -6.60 0.98
C VAL A 72 5.08 -7.05 0.05
N ILE A 73 5.21 -6.36 -1.08
CA ILE A 73 6.21 -6.66 -2.08
C ILE A 73 7.37 -5.68 -1.89
N TYR A 74 8.60 -6.20 -1.93
CA TYR A 74 9.80 -5.37 -1.83
C TYR A 74 10.49 -5.36 -3.19
N THR A 75 10.47 -4.23 -3.87
CA THR A 75 11.14 -4.05 -5.14
C THR A 75 11.49 -2.58 -5.33
N ASP A 76 12.67 -2.30 -5.86
CA ASP A 76 13.10 -0.94 -6.18
C ASP A 76 12.66 -0.50 -7.59
N ASP A 77 12.04 -1.40 -8.34
CA ASP A 77 11.58 -1.13 -9.71
C ASP A 77 10.11 -0.74 -9.68
N TYR A 78 9.82 0.55 -9.90
CA TYR A 78 8.47 1.07 -9.92
C TYR A 78 7.60 0.39 -10.98
N ASP A 79 8.12 0.18 -12.19
CA ASP A 79 7.37 -0.44 -13.27
C ASP A 79 6.99 -1.88 -12.91
N ARG A 80 7.88 -2.59 -12.24
CA ARG A 80 7.60 -3.94 -11.77
C ARG A 80 6.48 -3.94 -10.73
N ALA A 81 6.51 -2.97 -9.81
CA ALA A 81 5.47 -2.84 -8.80
C ALA A 81 4.10 -2.55 -9.44
N VAL A 82 4.06 -1.71 -10.47
CA VAL A 82 2.82 -1.42 -11.22
C VAL A 82 2.29 -2.66 -11.93
N GLU A 83 3.17 -3.46 -12.55
CA GLU A 83 2.76 -4.70 -13.18
C GLU A 83 2.14 -5.67 -12.17
N LEU A 84 2.79 -5.85 -11.02
CA LEU A 84 2.29 -6.73 -9.96
C LEU A 84 0.97 -6.21 -9.40
N PHE A 85 0.80 -4.91 -9.31
CA PHE A 85 -0.45 -4.30 -8.86
C PHE A 85 -1.59 -4.63 -9.82
N LYS A 86 -1.35 -4.52 -11.12
CA LYS A 86 -2.36 -4.86 -12.13
C LYS A 86 -2.72 -6.34 -12.07
N ASP A 87 -1.73 -7.22 -11.93
CA ASP A 87 -1.96 -8.66 -11.81
C ASP A 87 -2.77 -8.98 -10.56
N HIS A 88 -2.46 -8.31 -9.44
CA HIS A 88 -3.20 -8.50 -8.19
C HIS A 88 -4.68 -8.19 -8.37
N TRP A 89 -5.01 -7.08 -9.03
CA TRP A 89 -6.40 -6.68 -9.25
C TRP A 89 -7.11 -7.55 -10.27
N SER A 90 -6.39 -8.15 -11.23
CA SER A 90 -7.00 -9.02 -12.22
C SER A 90 -7.64 -10.27 -11.58
N ASP A 91 -7.16 -10.69 -10.42
CA ASP A 91 -7.72 -11.82 -9.67
C ASP A 91 -9.10 -11.53 -9.08
N TYR A 92 -9.51 -10.26 -9.04
CA TYR A 92 -10.79 -9.83 -8.44
C TYR A 92 -11.83 -9.42 -9.49
N VAL A 93 -11.52 -9.58 -10.75
CA VAL A 93 -12.42 -9.17 -11.85
C VAL A 93 -13.19 -10.37 -12.39
#